data_515dc74ee8d49ddcb06e7e55f113b018
#
_entry.id   515dc74ee8d49ddcb06e7e55f113b018
#
_cell.length_a   1.000
_cell.length_b   1.000
_cell.length_c   1.000
_cell.angle_alpha   90.00
_cell.angle_beta   90.00
_cell.angle_gamma   90.00
#
_symmetry.space_group_name_H-M   'P 1'
#
loop_
_entity.id
_entity.type
_entity.pdbx_description
1 polymer ?
#
loop_
_entity_poly.entity_id
_entity_poly.type
_entity_poly.pdbx_seq_one_letter_code
_entity_poly.pdbx_strand_id
1 'polypeptide(L)'
;MTKLAIPSPVITTIPVHGSDEVFPVRRVYCIGRNYADHVIEMGNDPKESPIFFQKNENNVDTSGKFPYPPQSNDVHNELELVMALK
;
A
#
# COMPACT_ATOMS: atom_id res chain seq x y z
N MET A 1 28.50 -18.90 -9.23
CA MET A 1 27.07 -18.73 -9.03
C MET A 1 26.73 -18.81 -7.55
N THR A 2 25.99 -17.83 -7.05
CA THR A 2 25.58 -17.79 -5.66
C THR A 2 24.45 -18.79 -5.40
N LYS A 3 24.60 -19.60 -4.36
CA LYS A 3 23.53 -20.49 -3.91
C LYS A 3 22.72 -19.82 -2.82
N LEU A 4 21.40 -19.93 -2.89
CA LEU A 4 20.50 -19.40 -1.87
C LEU A 4 20.20 -20.45 -0.82
N ALA A 5 20.19 -20.03 0.44
CA ALA A 5 19.86 -20.93 1.56
C ALA A 5 18.36 -21.29 1.56
N ILE A 6 17.54 -20.42 1.01
CA ILE A 6 16.09 -20.61 0.86
C ILE A 6 15.69 -20.16 -0.56
N PRO A 7 14.51 -20.54 -1.04
CA PRO A 7 14.05 -20.08 -2.35
C PRO A 7 14.01 -18.55 -2.43
N SER A 8 14.29 -18.02 -3.63
CA SER A 8 14.22 -16.58 -3.86
C SER A 8 12.78 -16.09 -3.64
N PRO A 9 12.59 -14.90 -3.04
CA PRO A 9 11.24 -14.32 -2.91
C PRO A 9 10.60 -14.10 -4.28
N VAL A 10 9.28 -14.30 -4.33
CA VAL A 10 8.51 -13.98 -5.53
C VAL A 10 8.35 -12.45 -5.61
N ILE A 11 8.56 -11.90 -6.81
CA ILE A 11 8.39 -10.47 -7.03
C ILE A 11 6.89 -10.14 -7.02
N THR A 12 6.49 -9.19 -6.17
CA THR A 12 5.13 -8.66 -6.17
C THR A 12 4.95 -7.76 -7.38
N THR A 13 3.86 -7.96 -8.12
CA THR A 13 3.57 -7.17 -9.32
C THR A 13 2.14 -6.65 -9.29
N ILE A 14 1.91 -5.53 -9.99
CA ILE A 14 0.57 -5.02 -10.26
C ILE A 14 0.38 -4.93 -11.77
N PRO A 15 -0.84 -5.21 -12.28
CA PRO A 15 -1.08 -5.17 -13.71
C PRO A 15 -1.10 -3.73 -14.23
N VAL A 16 -0.63 -3.54 -15.47
CA VAL A 16 -0.72 -2.27 -16.16
C VAL A 16 -1.96 -2.28 -17.04
N HIS A 17 -2.88 -1.34 -16.82
CA HIS A 17 -4.13 -1.27 -17.58
C HIS A 17 -3.85 -1.07 -19.06
N GLY A 18 -4.53 -1.84 -19.90
CA GLY A 18 -4.40 -1.74 -21.35
C GLY A 18 -3.14 -2.40 -21.93
N SER A 19 -2.42 -3.18 -21.12
CA SER A 19 -1.17 -3.83 -21.51
C SER A 19 -1.10 -5.23 -20.89
N ASP A 20 -0.27 -6.09 -21.45
CA ASP A 20 0.06 -7.37 -20.82
C ASP A 20 1.30 -7.28 -19.91
N GLU A 21 1.82 -6.08 -19.74
CA GLU A 21 2.93 -5.83 -18.85
C GLU A 21 2.47 -5.73 -17.39
N VAL A 22 3.39 -5.98 -16.47
CA VAL A 22 3.17 -5.80 -15.04
C VAL A 22 4.24 -4.87 -14.48
N PHE A 23 3.88 -4.15 -13.42
CA PHE A 23 4.80 -3.26 -12.73
C PHE A 23 5.35 -3.98 -11.50
N PRO A 24 6.69 -4.15 -11.38
CA PRO A 24 7.27 -4.80 -10.22
C PRO A 24 7.28 -3.85 -9.03
N VAL A 25 6.80 -4.33 -7.89
CA VAL A 25 6.71 -3.53 -6.66
C VAL A 25 7.87 -3.91 -5.74
N ARG A 26 8.66 -2.93 -5.33
CA ARG A 26 9.74 -3.13 -4.36
C ARG A 26 9.41 -2.52 -3.02
N ARG A 27 8.91 -1.30 -3.02
CA ARG A 27 8.61 -0.54 -1.80
C ARG A 27 7.27 0.14 -1.94
N VAL A 28 6.55 0.21 -0.83
CA VAL A 28 5.27 0.91 -0.76
C VAL A 28 5.40 1.99 0.31
N TYR A 29 5.31 3.23 -0.11
CA TYR A 29 5.31 4.37 0.80
C TYR A 29 3.89 4.90 0.91
N CYS A 30 3.47 5.12 2.15
CA CYS A 30 2.15 5.63 2.45
C CYS A 30 2.26 7.02 3.05
N ILE A 31 1.25 7.84 2.80
CA ILE A 31 1.19 9.20 3.32
C ILE A 31 -0.05 9.31 4.21
N GLY A 32 0.18 9.47 5.51
CA GLY A 32 -0.91 9.72 6.45
C GLY A 32 -1.16 11.21 6.60
N ARG A 33 -2.38 11.56 6.97
CA ARG A 33 -2.81 12.96 7.19
C ARG A 33 -2.68 13.82 5.94
N ASN A 34 -2.88 13.22 4.76
CA ASN A 34 -2.74 13.93 3.49
C ASN A 34 -4.04 14.55 3.00
N TYR A 35 -5.19 13.97 3.38
CA TYR A 35 -6.51 14.47 2.99
C TYR A 35 -7.15 15.20 4.17
N ALA A 36 -7.49 16.48 3.98
CA ALA A 36 -7.94 17.33 5.06
C ALA A 36 -9.20 16.80 5.76
N ASP A 37 -10.16 16.29 5.00
CA ASP A 37 -11.41 15.75 5.57
C ASP A 37 -11.13 14.56 6.47
N HIS A 38 -10.27 13.65 6.04
CA HIS A 38 -9.89 12.50 6.86
C HIS A 38 -9.15 12.93 8.13
N VAL A 39 -8.26 13.91 8.02
CA VAL A 39 -7.52 14.45 9.17
C VAL A 39 -8.49 15.00 10.21
N ILE A 40 -9.51 15.71 9.78
CA ILE A 40 -10.53 16.29 10.67
C ILE A 40 -11.34 15.16 11.34
N GLU A 41 -11.75 14.13 10.57
CA GLU A 41 -12.47 12.97 11.08
C GLU A 41 -11.71 12.23 12.16
N MET A 42 -10.39 12.18 12.05
CA MET A 42 -9.53 11.53 13.04
C MET A 42 -9.21 12.42 14.24
N GLY A 43 -9.72 13.65 14.26
CA GLY A 43 -9.48 14.59 15.35
C GLY A 43 -8.12 15.25 15.32
N ASN A 44 -7.42 15.22 14.20
CA ASN A 44 -6.11 15.82 14.03
C ASN A 44 -6.22 17.22 13.42
N ASP A 45 -5.13 18.00 13.53
CA ASP A 45 -5.05 19.33 12.93
C ASP A 45 -4.68 19.21 11.45
N PRO A 46 -5.53 19.71 10.52
CA PRO A 46 -5.22 19.63 9.09
C PRO A 46 -4.00 20.47 8.67
N LYS A 47 -3.50 21.34 9.57
CA LYS A 47 -2.30 22.14 9.31
C LYS A 47 -1.01 21.40 9.64
N GLU A 48 -1.09 20.25 10.31
CA GLU A 48 0.09 19.43 10.59
C GLU A 48 0.62 18.81 9.30
N SER A 49 1.94 18.61 9.26
CA SER A 49 2.59 17.96 8.11
C SER A 49 2.12 16.52 7.94
N PRO A 50 2.00 16.03 6.71
CA PRO A 50 1.70 14.62 6.47
C PRO A 50 2.75 13.70 7.10
N ILE A 51 2.33 12.50 7.47
CA ILE A 51 3.20 11.45 7.99
C ILE A 51 3.51 10.48 6.86
N PHE A 52 4.78 10.12 6.70
CA PHE A 52 5.20 9.10 5.76
C PHE A 52 5.51 7.81 6.50
N PHE A 53 5.04 6.68 5.97
CA PHE A 53 5.36 5.38 6.52
C PHE A 53 5.42 4.35 5.38
N GLN A 54 5.98 3.20 5.69
CA GLN A 54 6.24 2.16 4.69
C GLN A 54 5.46 0.90 5.03
N LYS A 55 4.94 0.24 4.00
CA LYS A 55 4.37 -1.09 4.10
C LYS A 55 5.19 -2.07 3.27
N ASN A 56 5.10 -3.35 3.60
CA ASN A 56 5.74 -4.38 2.80
C ASN A 56 5.03 -4.53 1.45
N GLU A 57 5.79 -4.86 0.42
CA GLU A 57 5.25 -5.05 -0.93
C GLU A 57 4.23 -6.18 -1.00
N ASN A 58 4.34 -7.19 -0.13
CA ASN A 58 3.39 -8.30 -0.10
C ASN A 58 2.03 -7.94 0.50
N ASN A 59 1.88 -6.72 1.02
CA ASN A 59 0.58 -6.21 1.46
C ASN A 59 -0.27 -5.67 0.30
N VAL A 60 0.30 -5.57 -0.90
CA VAL A 60 -0.45 -5.15 -2.09
C VAL A 60 -1.34 -6.32 -2.52
N ASP A 61 -2.62 -6.06 -2.65
CA ASP A 61 -3.62 -7.06 -3.04
C ASP A 61 -4.42 -6.54 -4.23
N THR A 62 -4.39 -7.29 -5.32
CA THR A 62 -5.10 -6.94 -6.56
C THR A 62 -6.35 -7.80 -6.77
N SER A 63 -6.74 -8.61 -5.79
CA SER A 63 -7.91 -9.49 -5.91
C SER A 63 -9.24 -8.75 -5.97
N GLY A 64 -9.26 -7.50 -5.49
CA GLY A 64 -10.49 -6.73 -5.37
C GLY A 64 -11.30 -7.07 -4.11
N LYS A 65 -10.77 -7.92 -3.25
CA LYS A 65 -11.43 -8.34 -2.00
C LYS A 65 -10.50 -8.09 -0.83
N PHE A 66 -11.04 -7.49 0.22
CA PHE A 66 -10.30 -7.26 1.46
C PHE A 66 -10.82 -8.21 2.53
N PRO A 67 -10.01 -9.17 2.99
CA PRO A 67 -10.41 -10.04 4.09
C PRO A 67 -10.40 -9.25 5.40
N TYR A 68 -11.54 -9.20 6.08
CA TYR A 68 -11.64 -8.46 7.33
C TYR A 68 -10.81 -9.17 8.42
N PRO A 69 -9.89 -8.46 9.09
CA PRO A 69 -9.04 -9.10 10.10
C PRO A 69 -9.87 -9.65 11.26
N PRO A 70 -9.66 -10.92 11.67
CA PRO A 70 -10.50 -11.54 12.69
C PRO A 70 -10.29 -10.96 14.09
N GLN A 71 -9.15 -10.28 14.32
CA GLN A 71 -8.82 -9.73 15.63
C GLN A 71 -9.05 -8.22 15.72
N SER A 72 -9.73 -7.64 14.73
CA SER A 72 -10.05 -6.22 14.70
C SER A 72 -11.54 -6.03 14.48
N ASN A 73 -12.12 -5.04 15.17
CA ASN A 73 -13.50 -4.62 14.96
C ASN A 73 -13.60 -3.15 14.55
N ASP A 74 -12.48 -2.53 14.19
CA ASP A 74 -12.42 -1.11 13.81
C ASP A 74 -11.45 -0.94 12.65
N VAL A 75 -11.90 -1.31 11.45
CA VAL A 75 -11.11 -1.21 10.23
C VAL A 75 -11.70 -0.13 9.35
N HIS A 76 -10.86 0.81 8.95
CA HIS A 76 -11.23 1.91 8.06
C HIS A 76 -10.63 1.69 6.68
N ASN A 77 -11.43 1.92 5.65
CA ASN A 77 -10.93 1.96 4.27
C ASN A 77 -10.79 3.41 3.82
N GLU A 78 -9.80 3.66 2.97
CA GLU A 78 -9.55 4.98 2.42
C GLU A 78 -9.34 4.87 0.92
N LEU A 79 -9.93 5.81 0.19
CA LEU A 79 -9.69 5.94 -1.24
C LEU A 79 -8.61 6.99 -1.45
N GLU A 80 -7.49 6.58 -2.04
CA GLU A 80 -6.34 7.46 -2.23
C GLU A 80 -5.79 7.35 -3.64
N LEU A 81 -5.17 8.44 -4.09
CA LEU A 81 -4.41 8.44 -5.34
C LEU A 81 -3.09 7.70 -5.13
N VAL A 82 -2.82 6.74 -6.00
CA VAL A 82 -1.58 5.96 -5.94
C VAL A 82 -0.73 6.29 -7.16
N MET A 83 0.56 6.50 -6.91
CA MET A 83 1.52 6.75 -7.97
C MET A 83 2.60 5.68 -7.96
N ALA A 84 2.94 5.19 -9.16
CA ALA A 84 4.03 4.24 -9.34
C ALA A 84 5.22 4.96 -9.97
N LEU A 85 6.38 4.86 -9.34
CA LEU A 85 7.60 5.54 -9.79
C LEU A 85 8.56 4.52 -10.40
N LYS A 86 9.04 4.84 -11.60
CA LYS A 86 10.06 4.03 -12.25
C LYS A 86 11.43 4.23 -11.62
#